data_3330015de9ab89a48866febc88edd4ed
#
_entry.id   3330015de9ab89a48866febc88edd4ed
#
_cell.length_a   1.000
_cell.length_b   1.000
_cell.length_c   1.000
_cell.angle_alpha   90.00
_cell.angle_beta   90.00
_cell.angle_gamma   90.00
#
_symmetry.space_group_name_H-M   'P 1'
#
loop_
_entity.id
_entity.type
_entity.pdbx_description
1 polymer ?
#
loop_
_entity_poly.entity_id
_entity_poly.type
_entity_poly.pdbx_seq_one_letter_code
_entity_poly.pdbx_strand_id
1 'polypeptide(L)'
;MKALDELTFDNRFARLGDAFSTSVLPEPIAEPRLVVASDAALALLDLDAAQAEAPVFAELFSGHKLWAEADPRAMVYSGHQFGSYNPRLGDGRGLLLGEVYNDAGEHWDLHLKGAGQTPYSRMGDGRAVLRSSIREFLASEALHALGIPTSRAGCVIGSTTPVWRETQERAAMVLRLAQSHVRFGSLEYFFYTKQNDQLKELADHVLSLHYAECLEQPEPYLAMFRVIVERQAELIAKWQAYGFCHGVMNTDNMSILGITFDFGPFAFLDDFDQNFVCNHSDHEGRYSFSNQVPIGQWNLSALAQALTPFISVEALREALGLFLPLYQAHYLDLMRRRLGLTTAEEDDADLIARLLQLMQNSGVDYSLFFRRLGEKSAEVAVSHLRDDFVDMLGFDAWAQTYTARIAREPATNQDERRTRMHAVNPLYILRNYLAQRAIEAAEQGDYSEVRQLHKVLCNPFEEQPGMESYAQRPPDWGKHLEISCSS
;
A
#
# COMPACT_ATOMS: atom_id res chain seq x y z
N MET A 1 -16.55 -10.49 19.59
CA MET A 1 -16.92 -9.69 18.40
C MET A 1 -18.02 -8.72 18.82
N LYS A 2 -17.93 -7.48 18.39
CA LYS A 2 -18.82 -6.37 18.78
C LYS A 2 -19.87 -6.10 17.70
N ALA A 3 -20.99 -5.52 18.11
CA ALA A 3 -21.93 -4.86 17.20
C ALA A 3 -21.45 -3.45 16.87
N LEU A 4 -22.02 -2.83 15.83
CA LEU A 4 -21.64 -1.48 15.39
C LEU A 4 -21.83 -0.38 16.44
N ASP A 5 -22.80 -0.53 17.33
CA ASP A 5 -23.10 0.41 18.41
C ASP A 5 -22.26 0.17 19.68
N GLU A 6 -21.42 -0.88 19.68
CA GLU A 6 -20.50 -1.20 20.78
C GLU A 6 -19.07 -0.71 20.53
N LEU A 7 -18.80 -0.01 19.41
CA LEU A 7 -17.51 0.58 19.15
C LEU A 7 -17.19 1.65 20.20
N THR A 8 -15.98 1.60 20.74
CA THR A 8 -15.52 2.55 21.77
C THR A 8 -14.64 3.62 21.12
N PHE A 9 -15.13 4.84 21.04
CA PHE A 9 -14.42 5.99 20.48
C PHE A 9 -13.47 6.65 21.49
N ASP A 10 -12.29 7.04 21.00
CA ASP A 10 -11.34 7.89 21.69
C ASP A 10 -10.60 8.79 20.67
N ASN A 11 -11.25 9.87 20.28
CA ASN A 11 -10.84 10.78 19.21
C ASN A 11 -9.61 11.61 19.61
N ARG A 12 -8.43 11.00 19.64
CA ARG A 12 -7.18 11.63 20.11
C ARG A 12 -6.69 12.70 19.14
N PHE A 13 -6.74 12.42 17.82
CA PHE A 13 -6.34 13.38 16.81
C PHE A 13 -7.24 14.63 16.82
N ALA A 14 -8.56 14.45 16.95
CA ALA A 14 -9.50 15.56 17.06
C ALA A 14 -9.21 16.47 18.25
N ARG A 15 -8.70 15.92 19.36
CA ARG A 15 -8.31 16.69 20.56
C ARG A 15 -7.10 17.61 20.38
N LEU A 16 -6.29 17.42 19.33
CA LEU A 16 -5.24 18.37 18.96
C LEU A 16 -5.83 19.73 18.55
N GLY A 17 -7.10 19.76 18.10
CA GLY A 17 -7.83 21.00 17.84
C GLY A 17 -7.80 21.47 16.39
N ASP A 18 -8.35 22.67 16.17
CA ASP A 18 -8.67 23.18 14.84
C ASP A 18 -7.45 23.59 13.99
N ALA A 19 -6.26 23.67 14.58
CA ALA A 19 -5.03 23.88 13.82
C ALA A 19 -4.65 22.65 12.98
N PHE A 20 -5.08 21.44 13.40
CA PHE A 20 -4.69 20.16 12.81
C PHE A 20 -5.75 19.58 11.87
N SER A 21 -6.99 20.01 12.04
CA SER A 21 -8.11 19.51 11.27
C SER A 21 -9.31 20.45 11.33
N THR A 22 -10.22 20.30 10.37
CA THR A 22 -11.49 21.03 10.36
C THR A 22 -12.64 20.04 10.59
N SER A 23 -13.56 20.38 11.49
CA SER A 23 -14.81 19.60 11.68
C SER A 23 -15.71 19.74 10.45
N VAL A 24 -16.03 18.62 9.82
CA VAL A 24 -16.88 18.55 8.63
C VAL A 24 -17.74 17.31 8.69
N LEU A 25 -19.03 17.44 8.47
CA LEU A 25 -19.92 16.27 8.37
C LEU A 25 -19.80 15.62 6.99
N PRO A 26 -19.87 14.28 6.88
CA PRO A 26 -19.90 13.62 5.60
C PRO A 26 -21.18 13.98 4.83
N GLU A 27 -21.06 14.13 3.52
CA GLU A 27 -22.19 14.31 2.62
C GLU A 27 -22.69 12.95 2.13
N PRO A 28 -23.94 12.58 2.39
CA PRO A 28 -24.49 11.29 1.98
C PRO A 28 -24.44 11.03 0.47
N ILE A 29 -24.32 9.77 0.08
CA ILE A 29 -24.44 9.28 -1.30
C ILE A 29 -25.79 8.57 -1.47
N ALA A 30 -26.43 8.72 -2.64
CA ALA A 30 -27.79 8.20 -2.88
C ALA A 30 -27.81 6.68 -3.03
N GLU A 31 -28.84 6.04 -2.47
CA GLU A 31 -29.07 4.59 -2.58
C GLU A 31 -27.83 3.74 -2.24
N PRO A 32 -27.27 3.88 -1.04
CA PRO A 32 -26.04 3.20 -0.67
C PRO A 32 -26.20 1.68 -0.70
N ARG A 33 -25.21 0.98 -1.27
CA ARG A 33 -25.18 -0.48 -1.35
C ARG A 33 -23.80 -0.99 -1.01
N LEU A 34 -23.72 -2.03 -0.20
CA LEU A 34 -22.47 -2.71 0.09
C LEU A 34 -21.95 -3.44 -1.18
N VAL A 35 -20.81 -3.00 -1.67
CA VAL A 35 -20.08 -3.65 -2.77
C VAL A 35 -19.31 -4.84 -2.23
N VAL A 36 -18.46 -4.59 -1.23
CA VAL A 36 -17.59 -5.57 -0.59
C VAL A 36 -17.21 -5.10 0.81
N ALA A 37 -16.99 -6.03 1.71
CA ALA A 37 -16.37 -5.81 3.01
C ALA A 37 -15.24 -6.82 3.24
N SER A 38 -14.25 -6.45 4.04
CA SER A 38 -13.18 -7.33 4.50
C SER A 38 -13.42 -7.74 5.94
N ASP A 39 -13.80 -8.99 6.15
CA ASP A 39 -14.01 -9.54 7.48
C ASP A 39 -12.75 -9.40 8.36
N ALA A 40 -11.57 -9.63 7.77
CA ALA A 40 -10.30 -9.51 8.45
C ALA A 40 -9.97 -8.05 8.83
N ALA A 41 -10.37 -7.07 8.03
CA ALA A 41 -10.18 -5.66 8.36
C ALA A 41 -11.19 -5.20 9.43
N LEU A 42 -12.46 -5.65 9.36
CA LEU A 42 -13.47 -5.37 10.37
C LEU A 42 -13.11 -5.99 11.73
N ALA A 43 -12.50 -7.17 11.72
CA ALA A 43 -12.00 -7.82 12.95
C ALA A 43 -10.95 -7.01 13.71
N LEU A 44 -10.21 -6.09 13.06
CA LEU A 44 -9.30 -5.14 13.73
C LEU A 44 -10.05 -4.19 14.69
N LEU A 45 -11.35 -4.00 14.46
CA LEU A 45 -12.25 -3.21 15.29
C LEU A 45 -13.06 -4.07 16.26
N ASP A 46 -12.77 -5.37 16.35
CA ASP A 46 -13.59 -6.40 17.02
C ASP A 46 -14.99 -6.57 16.43
N LEU A 47 -15.29 -6.00 15.29
CA LEU A 47 -16.62 -6.12 14.67
C LEU A 47 -16.88 -7.52 14.14
N ASP A 48 -18.10 -8.00 14.38
CA ASP A 48 -18.60 -9.22 13.76
C ASP A 48 -18.82 -8.98 12.26
N ALA A 49 -18.27 -9.84 11.40
CA ALA A 49 -18.45 -9.77 9.95
C ALA A 49 -19.91 -9.71 9.51
N ALA A 50 -20.83 -10.37 10.27
CA ALA A 50 -22.28 -10.30 10.02
C ALA A 50 -22.86 -8.88 10.12
N GLN A 51 -22.18 -7.95 10.80
CA GLN A 51 -22.59 -6.54 10.87
C GLN A 51 -22.57 -5.86 9.50
N ALA A 52 -21.75 -6.33 8.56
CA ALA A 52 -21.70 -5.77 7.21
C ALA A 52 -22.99 -5.98 6.42
N GLU A 53 -23.80 -6.98 6.77
CA GLU A 53 -25.09 -7.26 6.14
C GLU A 53 -26.24 -6.42 6.75
N ALA A 54 -26.02 -5.74 7.87
CA ALA A 54 -27.02 -4.91 8.51
C ALA A 54 -27.24 -3.60 7.72
N PRO A 55 -28.48 -3.15 7.48
CA PRO A 55 -28.76 -1.89 6.77
C PRO A 55 -28.02 -0.69 7.37
N VAL A 56 -27.90 -0.64 8.69
CA VAL A 56 -27.20 0.44 9.40
C VAL A 56 -25.70 0.53 9.04
N PHE A 57 -25.08 -0.56 8.63
CA PHE A 57 -23.69 -0.56 8.18
C PHE A 57 -23.51 0.32 6.94
N ALA A 58 -24.35 0.12 5.92
CA ALA A 58 -24.31 0.96 4.74
C ALA A 58 -24.67 2.42 5.06
N GLU A 59 -25.60 2.68 5.99
CA GLU A 59 -25.95 4.05 6.42
C GLU A 59 -24.76 4.78 7.08
N LEU A 60 -24.00 4.08 7.95
CA LEU A 60 -22.84 4.64 8.65
C LEU A 60 -21.71 4.99 7.67
N PHE A 61 -21.38 4.08 6.77
CA PHE A 61 -20.24 4.24 5.85
C PHE A 61 -20.61 4.88 4.51
N SER A 62 -21.82 5.45 4.40
CA SER A 62 -22.27 6.27 3.29
C SER A 62 -22.62 7.71 3.68
N GLY A 63 -22.37 8.09 4.93
CA GLY A 63 -22.61 9.43 5.44
C GLY A 63 -24.05 9.73 5.86
N HIS A 64 -24.96 8.75 5.80
CA HIS A 64 -26.38 8.95 6.22
C HIS A 64 -26.53 8.96 7.74
N LYS A 65 -25.64 8.31 8.45
CA LYS A 65 -25.68 8.19 9.91
C LYS A 65 -24.26 8.30 10.48
N LEU A 66 -24.18 8.78 11.69
CA LEU A 66 -22.93 8.82 12.47
C LEU A 66 -23.17 8.22 13.86
N TRP A 67 -22.12 7.71 14.46
CA TRP A 67 -22.13 7.42 15.90
C TRP A 67 -22.20 8.73 16.68
N ALA A 68 -22.82 8.69 17.86
CA ALA A 68 -22.95 9.87 18.70
C ALA A 68 -21.57 10.39 19.19
N GLU A 69 -20.62 9.47 19.32
CA GLU A 69 -19.26 9.73 19.79
C GLU A 69 -18.27 10.06 18.64
N ALA A 70 -18.70 9.93 17.39
CA ALA A 70 -17.87 10.29 16.24
C ALA A 70 -17.61 11.81 16.20
N ASP A 71 -16.39 12.19 15.82
CA ASP A 71 -16.00 13.59 15.61
C ASP A 71 -15.31 13.72 14.24
N PRO A 72 -16.11 13.81 13.15
CA PRO A 72 -15.57 13.80 11.80
C PRO A 72 -14.69 15.00 11.51
N ARG A 73 -13.45 14.74 11.08
CA ARG A 73 -12.41 15.73 10.84
C ARG A 73 -11.78 15.58 9.46
N ALA A 74 -11.62 16.68 8.74
CA ALA A 74 -10.76 16.77 7.57
C ALA A 74 -9.36 17.21 8.05
N MET A 75 -8.34 16.36 7.88
CA MET A 75 -6.98 16.61 8.34
C MET A 75 -6.27 17.63 7.44
N VAL A 76 -5.46 18.52 8.04
CA VAL A 76 -4.62 19.45 7.30
C VAL A 76 -3.26 18.84 7.02
N TYR A 77 -2.77 19.04 5.81
CA TYR A 77 -1.40 18.72 5.40
C TYR A 77 -1.02 19.49 4.13
N SER A 78 0.24 19.51 3.84
CA SER A 78 0.83 19.95 2.57
C SER A 78 1.59 18.78 1.96
N GLY A 79 2.48 19.02 1.01
CA GLY A 79 3.38 18.00 0.53
C GLY A 79 4.10 18.39 -0.75
N HIS A 80 5.12 17.61 -1.06
CA HIS A 80 5.83 17.73 -2.34
C HIS A 80 5.20 16.76 -3.33
N GLN A 81 4.57 17.31 -4.35
CA GLN A 81 3.97 16.57 -5.46
C GLN A 81 4.86 16.71 -6.70
N PHE A 82 5.30 15.62 -7.28
CA PHE A 82 6.31 15.61 -8.37
C PHE A 82 7.55 16.44 -8.04
N GLY A 83 7.96 16.45 -6.76
CA GLY A 83 9.12 17.19 -6.27
C GLY A 83 8.89 18.69 -5.99
N SER A 84 7.69 19.22 -6.26
CA SER A 84 7.33 20.61 -6.00
C SER A 84 6.43 20.72 -4.78
N TYR A 85 6.75 21.63 -3.85
CA TYR A 85 5.95 21.85 -2.66
C TYR A 85 4.60 22.47 -2.98
N ASN A 86 3.52 21.84 -2.51
CA ASN A 86 2.16 22.33 -2.59
C ASN A 86 1.62 22.61 -1.16
N PRO A 87 1.42 23.88 -0.81
CA PRO A 87 0.99 24.26 0.56
C PRO A 87 -0.49 24.05 0.83
N ARG A 88 -1.30 23.76 -0.18
CA ARG A 88 -2.76 23.70 -0.09
C ARG A 88 -3.29 22.33 -0.47
N LEU A 89 -2.94 21.36 0.34
CA LEU A 89 -3.51 20.02 0.30
C LEU A 89 -4.46 19.84 1.49
N GLY A 90 -4.52 18.66 2.05
CA GLY A 90 -5.41 18.26 3.14
C GLY A 90 -6.42 17.23 2.64
N ASP A 91 -7.26 16.74 3.53
CA ASP A 91 -8.29 15.76 3.20
C ASP A 91 -9.38 16.38 2.33
N GLY A 92 -9.10 16.54 1.02
CA GLY A 92 -10.00 17.17 0.07
C GLY A 92 -11.22 16.32 -0.31
N ARG A 93 -11.24 15.04 0.05
CA ARG A 93 -12.33 14.08 -0.18
C ARG A 93 -12.39 12.98 0.86
N GLY A 94 -11.76 13.16 1.99
CA GLY A 94 -11.70 12.20 3.07
C GLY A 94 -12.04 12.82 4.40
N LEU A 95 -12.53 12.01 5.34
CA LEU A 95 -12.83 12.42 6.70
C LEU A 95 -12.36 11.32 7.67
N LEU A 96 -11.59 11.69 8.66
CA LEU A 96 -11.42 10.88 9.85
C LEU A 96 -12.72 10.94 10.64
N LEU A 97 -13.55 9.89 10.57
CA LEU A 97 -14.85 9.85 11.28
C LEU A 97 -14.66 9.81 12.80
N GLY A 98 -13.56 9.22 13.23
CA GLY A 98 -13.17 9.06 14.61
C GLY A 98 -12.11 7.97 14.76
N GLU A 99 -11.65 7.80 15.98
CA GLU A 99 -10.67 6.79 16.37
C GLU A 99 -11.32 5.85 17.38
N VAL A 100 -11.15 4.55 17.20
CA VAL A 100 -11.74 3.54 18.06
C VAL A 100 -10.68 2.64 18.70
N TYR A 101 -11.02 2.12 19.88
CA TYR A 101 -10.23 1.10 20.56
C TYR A 101 -10.79 -0.29 20.31
N ASN A 102 -9.90 -1.24 20.03
CA ASN A 102 -10.23 -2.65 20.10
C ASN A 102 -9.95 -3.24 21.50
N ASP A 103 -10.36 -4.49 21.73
CA ASP A 103 -10.17 -5.19 23.01
C ASP A 103 -8.69 -5.52 23.30
N ALA A 104 -7.82 -5.45 22.29
CA ALA A 104 -6.37 -5.56 22.45
C ALA A 104 -5.72 -4.23 22.91
N GLY A 105 -6.49 -3.15 23.02
CA GLY A 105 -6.01 -1.82 23.35
C GLY A 105 -5.34 -1.08 22.19
N GLU A 106 -5.54 -1.56 20.96
CA GLU A 106 -5.02 -0.89 19.77
C GLU A 106 -5.99 0.18 19.29
N HIS A 107 -5.45 1.30 18.82
CA HIS A 107 -6.21 2.38 18.20
C HIS A 107 -6.28 2.21 16.69
N TRP A 108 -7.47 2.48 16.15
CA TRP A 108 -7.74 2.44 14.73
C TRP A 108 -8.51 3.67 14.27
N ASP A 109 -7.95 4.38 13.32
CA ASP A 109 -8.63 5.46 12.61
C ASP A 109 -9.71 4.88 11.69
N LEU A 110 -10.92 5.41 11.77
CA LEU A 110 -11.99 5.22 10.81
C LEU A 110 -11.96 6.36 9.80
N HIS A 111 -11.26 6.21 8.68
CA HIS A 111 -11.13 7.26 7.67
C HIS A 111 -11.98 6.93 6.44
N LEU A 112 -12.96 7.81 6.13
CA LEU A 112 -13.93 7.62 5.05
C LEU A 112 -13.51 8.44 3.81
N LYS A 113 -13.04 7.77 2.75
CA LYS A 113 -12.72 8.41 1.47
C LYS A 113 -13.96 8.54 0.60
N GLY A 114 -14.12 9.67 -0.06
CA GLY A 114 -15.30 10.00 -0.89
C GLY A 114 -16.44 10.68 -0.12
N ALA A 115 -16.15 11.15 1.10
CA ALA A 115 -17.12 11.62 2.09
C ALA A 115 -17.75 12.99 1.77
N GLY A 116 -17.43 13.61 0.63
CA GLY A 116 -17.96 14.90 0.23
C GLY A 116 -16.95 16.03 0.31
N GLN A 117 -17.40 17.25 0.09
CA GLN A 117 -16.54 18.43 0.08
C GLN A 117 -16.05 18.80 1.48
N THR A 118 -14.80 19.23 1.53
CA THR A 118 -14.13 19.78 2.72
C THR A 118 -13.50 21.13 2.37
N PRO A 119 -13.02 21.91 3.33
CA PRO A 119 -12.26 23.13 3.06
C PRO A 119 -11.00 22.91 2.20
N TYR A 120 -10.55 21.66 2.06
CA TYR A 120 -9.35 21.27 1.30
C TYR A 120 -9.66 20.71 -0.09
N SER A 121 -10.94 20.61 -0.49
CA SER A 121 -11.35 20.06 -1.80
C SER A 121 -10.95 20.93 -2.98
N ARG A 122 -10.52 22.17 -2.73
CA ARG A 122 -10.22 23.16 -3.79
C ARG A 122 -11.39 23.31 -4.75
N MET A 123 -11.27 22.85 -6.01
CA MET A 123 -12.37 22.85 -7.00
C MET A 123 -12.96 21.44 -7.21
N GLY A 124 -12.55 20.45 -6.39
CA GLY A 124 -13.07 19.09 -6.45
C GLY A 124 -14.47 18.96 -5.81
N ASP A 125 -15.16 17.90 -6.16
CA ASP A 125 -16.49 17.55 -5.63
C ASP A 125 -16.44 16.75 -4.32
N GLY A 126 -15.24 16.43 -3.83
CA GLY A 126 -15.06 15.64 -2.61
C GLY A 126 -15.46 14.16 -2.75
N ARG A 127 -15.76 13.68 -3.95
CA ARG A 127 -16.23 12.32 -4.19
C ARG A 127 -15.11 11.39 -4.63
N ALA A 128 -15.23 10.11 -4.30
CA ALA A 128 -14.52 9.01 -4.94
C ALA A 128 -15.47 8.29 -5.89
N VAL A 129 -14.92 7.62 -6.90
CA VAL A 129 -15.71 6.86 -7.87
C VAL A 129 -15.59 5.36 -7.61
N LEU A 130 -16.59 4.59 -8.08
CA LEU A 130 -16.68 3.15 -7.82
C LEU A 130 -15.43 2.40 -8.27
N ARG A 131 -14.92 2.67 -9.47
CA ARG A 131 -13.72 1.97 -10.01
C ARG A 131 -12.48 2.19 -9.14
N SER A 132 -12.18 3.43 -8.74
CA SER A 132 -11.01 3.71 -7.89
C SER A 132 -11.18 3.17 -6.47
N SER A 133 -12.40 3.15 -5.96
CA SER A 133 -12.74 2.59 -4.65
C SER A 133 -12.52 1.07 -4.61
N ILE A 134 -12.95 0.35 -5.67
CA ILE A 134 -12.70 -1.08 -5.82
C ILE A 134 -11.20 -1.36 -5.94
N ARG A 135 -10.46 -0.57 -6.74
CA ARG A 135 -9.01 -0.74 -6.88
C ARG A 135 -8.29 -0.55 -5.54
N GLU A 136 -8.62 0.50 -4.79
CA GLU A 136 -8.03 0.75 -3.48
C GLU A 136 -8.31 -0.38 -2.50
N PHE A 137 -9.56 -0.83 -2.41
CA PHE A 137 -9.96 -1.94 -1.54
C PHE A 137 -9.17 -3.22 -1.86
N LEU A 138 -9.14 -3.61 -3.13
CA LEU A 138 -8.44 -4.83 -3.55
C LEU A 138 -6.92 -4.72 -3.33
N ALA A 139 -6.31 -3.56 -3.60
CA ALA A 139 -4.88 -3.35 -3.40
C ALA A 139 -4.49 -3.41 -1.93
N SER A 140 -5.24 -2.74 -1.08
CA SER A 140 -5.03 -2.71 0.36
C SER A 140 -5.03 -4.13 0.94
N GLU A 141 -6.05 -4.93 0.63
CA GLU A 141 -6.17 -6.29 1.15
C GLU A 141 -5.17 -7.25 0.50
N ALA A 142 -4.86 -7.10 -0.80
CA ALA A 142 -3.83 -7.88 -1.47
C ALA A 142 -2.43 -7.63 -0.88
N LEU A 143 -2.06 -6.37 -0.64
CA LEU A 143 -0.77 -6.03 -0.02
C LEU A 143 -0.68 -6.60 1.40
N HIS A 144 -1.75 -6.49 2.18
CA HIS A 144 -1.80 -7.09 3.51
C HIS A 144 -1.56 -8.59 3.46
N ALA A 145 -2.23 -9.29 2.56
CA ALA A 145 -2.10 -10.75 2.41
C ALA A 145 -0.69 -11.18 1.95
N LEU A 146 0.01 -10.31 1.20
CA LEU A 146 1.41 -10.49 0.83
C LEU A 146 2.40 -10.17 1.97
N GLY A 147 1.93 -9.70 3.13
CA GLY A 147 2.77 -9.27 4.24
C GLY A 147 3.45 -7.92 4.01
N ILE A 148 2.91 -7.10 3.11
CA ILE A 148 3.39 -5.73 2.87
C ILE A 148 2.59 -4.77 3.76
N PRO A 149 3.24 -3.95 4.62
CA PRO A 149 2.54 -3.00 5.47
C PRO A 149 1.66 -2.04 4.66
N THR A 150 0.40 -1.92 5.05
CA THR A 150 -0.60 -1.13 4.32
C THR A 150 -1.73 -0.68 5.24
N SER A 151 -2.39 0.43 4.92
CA SER A 151 -3.72 0.69 5.46
C SER A 151 -4.67 -0.41 5.02
N ARG A 152 -5.66 -0.74 5.85
CA ARG A 152 -6.66 -1.75 5.53
C ARG A 152 -7.92 -1.08 4.96
N ALA A 153 -8.63 -1.79 4.11
CA ALA A 153 -9.91 -1.33 3.62
C ALA A 153 -11.04 -2.15 4.24
N GLY A 154 -11.84 -1.51 5.11
CA GLY A 154 -12.95 -2.18 5.80
C GLY A 154 -14.10 -2.52 4.87
N CYS A 155 -14.51 -1.58 4.02
CA CYS A 155 -15.58 -1.80 3.05
C CYS A 155 -15.57 -0.78 1.90
N VAL A 156 -16.32 -1.10 0.84
CA VAL A 156 -16.71 -0.16 -0.21
C VAL A 156 -18.24 -0.08 -0.25
N ILE A 157 -18.77 1.15 -0.14
CA ILE A 157 -20.19 1.45 -0.34
C ILE A 157 -20.35 2.15 -1.69
N GLY A 158 -21.03 1.51 -2.61
CA GLY A 158 -21.42 2.08 -3.91
C GLY A 158 -22.73 2.84 -3.85
N SER A 159 -23.01 3.65 -4.87
CA SER A 159 -24.24 4.47 -4.95
C SER A 159 -24.73 4.68 -6.37
N THR A 160 -25.88 5.36 -6.48
CA THR A 160 -26.38 5.88 -7.76
C THR A 160 -26.03 7.36 -7.98
N THR A 161 -25.33 7.99 -7.04
CA THR A 161 -24.90 9.40 -7.15
C THR A 161 -23.96 9.58 -8.35
N PRO A 162 -24.31 10.42 -9.35
CA PRO A 162 -23.45 10.65 -10.50
C PRO A 162 -22.25 11.52 -10.12
N VAL A 163 -21.09 11.20 -10.68
CA VAL A 163 -19.84 11.95 -10.54
C VAL A 163 -19.27 12.16 -11.93
N TRP A 164 -18.87 13.38 -12.25
CA TRP A 164 -18.22 13.71 -13.52
C TRP A 164 -16.69 13.61 -13.37
N ARG A 165 -16.08 12.78 -14.22
CA ARG A 165 -14.64 12.67 -14.41
C ARG A 165 -14.35 12.87 -15.91
N GLU A 166 -13.62 11.97 -16.55
CA GLU A 166 -13.52 11.94 -18.04
C GLU A 166 -14.88 11.56 -18.66
N THR A 167 -15.60 10.71 -17.96
CA THR A 167 -16.98 10.30 -18.27
C THR A 167 -17.85 10.42 -17.02
N GLN A 168 -19.16 10.20 -17.15
CA GLN A 168 -20.04 10.09 -16.00
C GLN A 168 -19.84 8.75 -15.32
N GLU A 169 -19.47 8.79 -14.05
CA GLU A 169 -19.25 7.63 -13.18
C GLU A 169 -20.19 7.67 -11.97
N ARG A 170 -20.13 6.67 -11.11
CA ARG A 170 -20.91 6.60 -9.86
C ARG A 170 -19.99 6.86 -8.65
N ALA A 171 -20.51 7.63 -7.70
CA ALA A 171 -19.85 7.83 -6.42
C ALA A 171 -19.76 6.53 -5.62
N ALA A 172 -18.70 6.41 -4.85
CA ALA A 172 -18.56 5.38 -3.83
C ALA A 172 -17.77 5.93 -2.63
N MET A 173 -17.88 5.26 -1.49
CA MET A 173 -17.10 5.55 -0.30
C MET A 173 -16.31 4.33 0.12
N VAL A 174 -15.07 4.56 0.60
CA VAL A 174 -14.17 3.51 1.13
C VAL A 174 -13.90 3.80 2.59
N LEU A 175 -14.15 2.83 3.46
CA LEU A 175 -13.65 2.86 4.82
C LEU A 175 -12.20 2.39 4.83
N ARG A 176 -11.30 3.30 5.19
CA ARG A 176 -9.87 3.02 5.44
C ARG A 176 -9.64 2.84 6.93
N LEU A 177 -8.82 1.88 7.27
CA LEU A 177 -8.40 1.61 8.65
C LEU A 177 -6.87 1.65 8.73
N ALA A 178 -6.34 2.43 9.63
CA ALA A 178 -4.93 2.50 9.98
C ALA A 178 -4.80 2.93 11.44
N GLN A 179 -3.67 2.67 12.06
CA GLN A 179 -3.42 3.19 13.41
C GLN A 179 -3.18 4.70 13.41
N SER A 180 -2.85 5.28 12.25
CA SER A 180 -2.78 6.73 12.03
C SER A 180 -2.82 7.05 10.53
N HIS A 181 -3.49 8.15 10.17
CA HIS A 181 -3.44 8.77 8.85
C HIS A 181 -2.51 9.99 8.80
N VAL A 182 -1.70 10.21 9.83
CA VAL A 182 -0.63 11.22 9.80
C VAL A 182 0.40 10.83 8.75
N ARG A 183 0.76 11.79 7.90
CA ARG A 183 1.67 11.65 6.77
C ARG A 183 2.87 12.59 6.89
N PHE A 184 3.91 12.41 6.09
CA PHE A 184 5.04 13.34 6.08
C PHE A 184 4.58 14.76 5.84
N GLY A 185 3.64 14.95 4.91
CA GLY A 185 3.03 16.23 4.59
C GLY A 185 2.32 16.92 5.76
N SER A 186 1.89 16.19 6.79
CA SER A 186 1.31 16.79 8.00
C SER A 186 2.35 17.58 8.80
N LEU A 187 3.58 17.04 8.93
CA LEU A 187 4.68 17.76 9.58
C LEU A 187 5.23 18.87 8.67
N GLU A 188 5.33 18.63 7.35
CA GLU A 188 5.75 19.65 6.40
C GLU A 188 4.86 20.89 6.45
N TYR A 189 3.55 20.72 6.60
CA TYR A 189 2.60 21.83 6.69
C TYR A 189 2.97 22.80 7.82
N PHE A 190 3.14 22.32 9.03
CA PHE A 190 3.47 23.15 10.17
C PHE A 190 4.88 23.76 10.08
N PHE A 191 5.84 23.01 9.52
CA PHE A 191 7.20 23.50 9.30
C PHE A 191 7.21 24.69 8.32
N TYR A 192 6.61 24.54 7.14
CA TYR A 192 6.64 25.58 6.11
C TYR A 192 5.74 26.76 6.44
N THR A 193 4.69 26.57 7.24
CA THR A 193 3.85 27.67 7.76
C THR A 193 4.41 28.30 9.03
N LYS A 194 5.59 27.84 9.51
CA LYS A 194 6.29 28.35 10.71
C LYS A 194 5.48 28.24 12.00
N GLN A 195 4.64 27.24 12.11
CA GLN A 195 3.85 26.92 13.29
C GLN A 195 4.60 25.88 14.14
N ASN A 196 5.70 26.31 14.77
CA ASN A 196 6.62 25.40 15.48
C ASN A 196 5.99 24.72 16.70
N ASP A 197 5.06 25.38 17.39
CA ASP A 197 4.38 24.82 18.55
C ASP A 197 3.45 23.67 18.11
N GLN A 198 2.70 23.85 17.02
CA GLN A 198 1.85 22.82 16.44
C GLN A 198 2.68 21.69 15.84
N LEU A 199 3.81 22.01 15.21
CA LEU A 199 4.75 21.00 14.70
C LEU A 199 5.23 20.10 15.85
N LYS A 200 5.58 20.71 17.00
CA LYS A 200 6.00 19.96 18.19
C LYS A 200 4.85 19.13 18.75
N GLU A 201 3.66 19.69 18.87
CA GLU A 201 2.47 19.00 19.38
C GLU A 201 2.13 17.76 18.52
N LEU A 202 2.18 17.89 17.17
CA LEU A 202 1.99 16.76 16.27
C LEU A 202 3.11 15.72 16.41
N ALA A 203 4.36 16.15 16.50
CA ALA A 203 5.49 15.24 16.69
C ALA A 203 5.40 14.50 18.03
N ASP A 204 4.98 15.15 19.11
CA ASP A 204 4.73 14.55 20.44
C ASP A 204 3.58 13.53 20.37
N HIS A 205 2.50 13.88 19.66
CA HIS A 205 1.36 12.98 19.43
C HIS A 205 1.80 11.69 18.72
N VAL A 206 2.53 11.81 17.60
CA VAL A 206 3.05 10.67 16.85
C VAL A 206 4.03 9.85 17.69
N LEU A 207 4.96 10.51 18.38
CA LEU A 207 5.96 9.87 19.23
C LEU A 207 5.30 9.06 20.37
N SER A 208 4.34 9.66 21.07
CA SER A 208 3.70 9.01 22.22
C SER A 208 2.80 7.85 21.85
N LEU A 209 2.14 7.89 20.69
CA LEU A 209 1.18 6.87 20.29
C LEU A 209 1.78 5.72 19.48
N HIS A 210 2.79 6.01 18.63
CA HIS A 210 3.27 5.06 17.63
C HIS A 210 4.74 4.72 17.76
N TYR A 211 5.46 5.42 18.66
CA TYR A 211 6.90 5.29 18.88
C TYR A 211 7.24 5.44 20.36
N ALA A 212 6.35 4.97 21.24
CA ALA A 212 6.49 5.13 22.70
C ALA A 212 7.81 4.57 23.23
N GLU A 213 8.37 3.54 22.60
CA GLU A 213 9.68 2.98 22.90
C GLU A 213 10.84 3.97 22.72
N CYS A 214 10.64 4.98 21.88
CA CYS A 214 11.63 6.03 21.66
C CYS A 214 11.66 7.10 22.77
N LEU A 215 10.61 7.21 23.60
CA LEU A 215 10.53 8.20 24.67
C LEU A 215 11.63 8.03 25.73
N GLU A 216 12.11 6.81 25.94
CA GLU A 216 13.17 6.49 26.89
C GLU A 216 14.59 6.78 26.36
N GLN A 217 14.72 7.14 25.09
CA GLN A 217 16.01 7.44 24.46
C GLN A 217 16.47 8.88 24.78
N PRO A 218 17.79 9.15 24.80
CA PRO A 218 18.31 10.49 25.08
C PRO A 218 17.82 11.56 24.10
N GLU A 219 17.56 11.20 22.84
CA GLU A 219 17.05 12.06 21.77
C GLU A 219 15.80 11.42 21.13
N PRO A 220 14.62 11.52 21.77
CA PRO A 220 13.41 10.78 21.38
C PRO A 220 12.99 11.03 19.92
N TYR A 221 13.03 12.27 19.44
CA TYR A 221 12.66 12.60 18.05
C TYR A 221 13.65 12.00 17.04
N LEU A 222 14.96 11.97 17.36
CA LEU A 222 15.94 11.33 16.49
C LEU A 222 15.75 9.81 16.48
N ALA A 223 15.45 9.21 17.63
CA ALA A 223 15.14 7.78 17.72
C ALA A 223 13.89 7.44 16.88
N MET A 224 12.81 8.22 17.03
CA MET A 224 11.61 8.09 16.20
C MET A 224 11.94 8.21 14.71
N PHE A 225 12.73 9.20 14.30
CA PHE A 225 13.10 9.39 12.90
C PHE A 225 13.90 8.19 12.33
N ARG A 226 14.80 7.61 13.14
CA ARG A 226 15.54 6.39 12.73
C ARG A 226 14.61 5.20 12.50
N VAL A 227 13.62 5.00 13.37
CA VAL A 227 12.60 3.93 13.19
C VAL A 227 11.75 4.20 11.95
N ILE A 228 11.39 5.46 11.66
CA ILE A 228 10.68 5.82 10.43
C ILE A 228 11.54 5.49 9.19
N VAL A 229 12.84 5.80 9.21
CA VAL A 229 13.78 5.45 8.12
C VAL A 229 13.84 3.93 7.89
N GLU A 230 13.93 3.15 8.97
CA GLU A 230 13.94 1.69 8.91
C GLU A 230 12.64 1.12 8.32
N ARG A 231 11.48 1.55 8.84
CA ARG A 231 10.17 1.12 8.34
C ARG A 231 9.95 1.47 6.87
N GLN A 232 10.41 2.65 6.42
CA GLN A 232 10.33 3.05 5.01
C GLN A 232 11.27 2.21 4.13
N ALA A 233 12.47 1.88 4.61
CA ALA A 233 13.41 1.03 3.90
C ALA A 233 12.84 -0.39 3.71
N GLU A 234 12.25 -0.97 4.76
CA GLU A 234 11.59 -2.27 4.71
C GLU A 234 10.39 -2.25 3.75
N LEU A 235 9.53 -1.23 3.84
CA LEU A 235 8.34 -1.09 2.99
C LEU A 235 8.73 -1.07 1.51
N ILE A 236 9.70 -0.22 1.14
CA ILE A 236 10.11 -0.07 -0.26
C ILE A 236 10.84 -1.34 -0.74
N ALA A 237 11.59 -2.02 0.12
CA ALA A 237 12.18 -3.32 -0.20
C ALA A 237 11.13 -4.37 -0.54
N LYS A 238 10.02 -4.40 0.20
CA LYS A 238 8.89 -5.29 -0.08
C LYS A 238 8.21 -4.92 -1.40
N TRP A 239 7.98 -3.62 -1.69
CA TRP A 239 7.42 -3.19 -2.97
C TRP A 239 8.29 -3.67 -4.14
N GLN A 240 9.61 -3.45 -4.05
CA GLN A 240 10.54 -3.87 -5.09
C GLN A 240 10.58 -5.40 -5.24
N ALA A 241 10.62 -6.13 -4.14
CA ALA A 241 10.70 -7.59 -4.17
C ALA A 241 9.43 -8.25 -4.73
N TYR A 242 8.26 -7.67 -4.50
CA TYR A 242 6.97 -8.21 -4.98
C TYR A 242 6.50 -7.57 -6.30
N GLY A 243 7.26 -6.63 -6.87
CA GLY A 243 6.90 -5.99 -8.13
C GLY A 243 5.75 -5.00 -8.02
N PHE A 244 5.56 -4.39 -6.86
CA PHE A 244 4.54 -3.36 -6.66
C PHE A 244 5.06 -1.98 -7.00
N CYS A 245 4.40 -1.27 -7.90
CA CYS A 245 4.64 0.12 -8.26
C CYS A 245 3.52 1.00 -7.69
N HIS A 246 3.86 1.88 -6.74
CA HIS A 246 2.90 2.78 -6.10
C HIS A 246 2.38 3.87 -7.06
N GLY A 247 3.25 4.40 -7.89
CA GLY A 247 2.94 5.37 -8.95
C GLY A 247 2.70 6.80 -8.53
N VAL A 248 2.55 7.10 -7.23
CA VAL A 248 2.36 8.47 -6.70
C VAL A 248 3.03 8.61 -5.33
N MET A 249 4.36 8.63 -5.31
CA MET A 249 5.14 8.76 -4.08
C MET A 249 5.38 10.23 -3.70
N ASN A 250 4.32 11.01 -3.63
CA ASN A 250 4.35 12.36 -3.05
C ASN A 250 4.57 12.25 -1.53
N THR A 251 5.08 13.29 -0.86
CA THR A 251 5.24 13.28 0.60
C THR A 251 3.90 13.28 1.35
N ASP A 252 2.84 13.77 0.73
CA ASP A 252 1.46 13.64 1.21
C ASP A 252 0.88 12.21 1.07
N ASN A 253 1.57 11.32 0.35
CA ASN A 253 1.24 9.90 0.23
C ASN A 253 2.24 8.99 0.97
N MET A 254 3.02 9.55 1.89
CA MET A 254 3.96 8.78 2.72
C MET A 254 3.49 8.77 4.17
N SER A 255 3.09 7.59 4.63
CA SER A 255 2.65 7.41 6.02
C SER A 255 3.80 7.57 7.01
N ILE A 256 3.52 8.24 8.12
CA ILE A 256 4.46 8.32 9.24
C ILE A 256 4.74 6.94 9.85
N LEU A 257 3.86 5.96 9.66
CA LEU A 257 3.98 4.61 10.20
C LEU A 257 4.81 3.66 9.32
N GLY A 258 5.19 4.06 8.09
CA GLY A 258 5.84 3.17 7.13
C GLY A 258 4.89 2.14 6.52
N ILE A 259 3.66 2.53 6.26
CA ILE A 259 2.65 1.69 5.59
C ILE A 259 2.27 2.27 4.23
N THR A 260 1.87 1.41 3.30
CA THR A 260 1.30 1.83 2.01
C THR A 260 -0.09 2.42 2.23
N PHE A 261 -0.38 3.58 1.68
CA PHE A 261 -1.73 4.16 1.68
C PHE A 261 -1.92 5.17 0.53
N ASP A 262 -3.12 5.73 0.38
CA ASP A 262 -3.49 6.64 -0.71
C ASP A 262 -3.29 6.03 -2.10
N PHE A 263 -3.94 4.89 -2.31
CA PHE A 263 -3.92 4.15 -3.56
C PHE A 263 -4.55 4.95 -4.71
N GLY A 264 -3.72 5.24 -5.70
CA GLY A 264 -4.09 5.87 -6.97
C GLY A 264 -3.81 4.94 -8.15
N PRO A 265 -3.02 5.38 -9.12
CA PRO A 265 -2.62 4.56 -10.28
C PRO A 265 -1.47 3.60 -9.95
N PHE A 266 -1.65 2.75 -8.95
CA PHE A 266 -0.70 1.69 -8.63
C PHE A 266 -0.82 0.53 -9.64
N ALA A 267 0.20 -0.33 -9.68
CA ALA A 267 0.14 -1.62 -10.36
C ALA A 267 1.13 -2.62 -9.78
N PHE A 268 0.83 -3.92 -9.93
CA PHE A 268 1.85 -4.95 -9.88
C PHE A 268 2.42 -5.16 -11.28
N LEU A 269 3.74 -5.42 -11.36
CA LEU A 269 4.37 -5.78 -12.63
C LEU A 269 3.76 -7.08 -13.18
N ASP A 270 3.39 -7.06 -14.43
CA ASP A 270 3.15 -8.27 -15.21
C ASP A 270 4.51 -8.81 -15.72
N ASP A 271 4.98 -8.36 -16.86
CA ASP A 271 6.34 -8.62 -17.30
C ASP A 271 7.32 -7.71 -16.52
N PHE A 272 8.51 -8.20 -16.17
CA PHE A 272 9.48 -7.40 -15.45
C PHE A 272 9.97 -6.22 -16.30
N ASP A 273 9.73 -5.02 -15.82
CA ASP A 273 10.24 -3.78 -16.39
C ASP A 273 10.65 -2.81 -15.28
N GLN A 274 11.96 -2.59 -15.13
CA GLN A 274 12.51 -1.64 -14.15
C GLN A 274 12.09 -0.18 -14.41
N ASN A 275 11.74 0.15 -15.66
CA ASN A 275 11.32 1.49 -16.07
C ASN A 275 9.79 1.66 -16.09
N PHE A 276 9.07 0.66 -15.61
CA PHE A 276 7.61 0.65 -15.63
C PHE A 276 7.02 1.88 -14.92
N VAL A 277 6.16 2.60 -15.63
CA VAL A 277 5.40 3.75 -15.14
C VAL A 277 3.93 3.37 -15.12
N CYS A 278 3.36 3.17 -13.94
CA CYS A 278 1.94 2.80 -13.81
C CYS A 278 0.98 4.01 -13.84
N ASN A 279 1.50 5.22 -13.65
CA ASN A 279 0.74 6.45 -13.62
C ASN A 279 0.82 7.18 -14.96
N HIS A 280 -0.27 7.17 -15.73
CA HIS A 280 -0.33 7.86 -17.03
C HIS A 280 0.00 9.36 -16.95
N SER A 281 -0.23 10.01 -15.79
CA SER A 281 0.09 11.43 -15.58
C SER A 281 1.58 11.69 -15.26
N ASP A 282 2.37 10.65 -15.04
CA ASP A 282 3.81 10.75 -14.74
C ASP A 282 4.65 10.68 -16.03
N HIS A 283 4.59 11.72 -16.81
CA HIS A 283 5.27 11.77 -18.13
C HIS A 283 6.79 11.69 -18.05
N GLU A 284 7.38 12.03 -16.91
CA GLU A 284 8.83 12.00 -16.69
C GLU A 284 9.32 10.72 -16.01
N GLY A 285 8.41 9.82 -15.63
CA GLY A 285 8.72 8.59 -14.92
C GLY A 285 9.33 8.80 -13.54
N ARG A 286 9.01 9.94 -12.88
CA ARG A 286 9.51 10.24 -11.54
C ARG A 286 9.21 9.11 -10.55
N TYR A 287 8.03 8.50 -10.66
CA TYR A 287 7.56 7.43 -9.79
C TYR A 287 7.57 6.07 -10.49
N SER A 288 8.47 5.87 -11.48
CA SER A 288 8.68 4.56 -12.10
C SER A 288 9.15 3.54 -11.07
N PHE A 289 9.00 2.26 -11.40
CA PHE A 289 9.31 1.17 -10.48
C PHE A 289 10.71 1.26 -9.88
N SER A 290 11.76 1.45 -10.69
CA SER A 290 13.14 1.58 -10.18
C SER A 290 13.38 2.87 -9.39
N ASN A 291 12.61 3.93 -9.67
CA ASN A 291 12.75 5.20 -8.98
C ASN A 291 12.13 5.21 -7.57
N GLN A 292 11.38 4.20 -7.18
CA GLN A 292 10.77 4.13 -5.84
C GLN A 292 11.83 4.24 -4.73
N VAL A 293 13.01 3.65 -4.92
CA VAL A 293 14.10 3.68 -3.93
C VAL A 293 14.67 5.09 -3.74
N PRO A 294 15.20 5.77 -4.78
CA PRO A 294 15.71 7.14 -4.61
C PRO A 294 14.63 8.15 -4.21
N ILE A 295 13.39 7.97 -4.66
CA ILE A 295 12.27 8.84 -4.24
C ILE A 295 11.89 8.62 -2.78
N GLY A 296 11.92 7.38 -2.28
CA GLY A 296 11.73 7.10 -0.85
C GLY A 296 12.77 7.82 0.02
N GLN A 297 14.03 7.77 -0.35
CA GLN A 297 15.10 8.51 0.32
C GLN A 297 14.90 10.03 0.23
N TRP A 298 14.45 10.53 -0.92
CA TRP A 298 14.15 11.95 -1.10
C TRP A 298 12.99 12.39 -0.19
N ASN A 299 11.92 11.60 -0.08
CA ASN A 299 10.78 11.88 0.80
C ASN A 299 11.19 11.90 2.27
N LEU A 300 12.06 10.98 2.69
CA LEU A 300 12.66 11.00 4.04
C LEU A 300 13.50 12.26 4.28
N SER A 301 14.15 12.79 3.24
CA SER A 301 14.89 14.07 3.34
C SER A 301 13.95 15.26 3.53
N ALA A 302 12.78 15.25 2.91
CA ALA A 302 11.74 16.27 3.12
C ALA A 302 11.18 16.20 4.57
N LEU A 303 10.92 14.99 5.08
CA LEU A 303 10.53 14.80 6.49
C LEU A 303 11.64 15.25 7.44
N ALA A 304 12.91 14.90 7.17
CA ALA A 304 14.06 15.34 7.96
C ALA A 304 14.14 16.86 8.05
N GLN A 305 13.89 17.56 6.92
CA GLN A 305 13.84 19.03 6.90
C GLN A 305 12.76 19.56 7.85
N ALA A 306 11.58 18.95 7.89
CA ALA A 306 10.51 19.35 8.81
C ALA A 306 10.87 19.13 10.28
N LEU A 307 11.79 18.21 10.59
CA LEU A 307 12.23 17.88 11.94
C LEU A 307 13.47 18.68 12.40
N THR A 308 14.04 19.57 11.56
CA THR A 308 15.21 20.40 11.92
C THR A 308 15.01 21.32 13.15
N PRO A 309 13.77 21.73 13.55
CA PRO A 309 13.59 22.45 14.80
C PRO A 309 13.91 21.63 16.06
N PHE A 310 13.93 20.31 15.98
CA PHE A 310 14.09 19.40 17.12
C PHE A 310 15.37 18.57 17.08
N ILE A 311 15.97 18.40 15.89
CA ILE A 311 17.09 17.50 15.65
C ILE A 311 18.17 18.25 14.86
N SER A 312 19.44 18.08 15.23
CA SER A 312 20.55 18.68 14.46
C SER A 312 20.62 18.14 13.03
N VAL A 313 21.07 18.98 12.11
CA VAL A 313 21.20 18.60 10.69
C VAL A 313 22.19 17.44 10.52
N GLU A 314 23.24 17.40 11.31
CA GLU A 314 24.25 16.35 11.33
C GLU A 314 23.63 14.98 11.70
N ALA A 315 22.86 14.95 12.80
CA ALA A 315 22.18 13.72 13.26
C ALA A 315 21.12 13.25 12.25
N LEU A 316 20.38 14.17 11.62
CA LEU A 316 19.43 13.83 10.56
C LEU A 316 20.13 13.24 9.33
N ARG A 317 21.28 13.77 8.93
CA ARG A 317 22.07 13.22 7.79
C ARG A 317 22.60 11.83 8.08
N GLU A 318 23.08 11.59 9.31
CA GLU A 318 23.52 10.25 9.75
C GLU A 318 22.36 9.26 9.69
N ALA A 319 21.17 9.64 10.23
CA ALA A 319 19.99 8.79 10.20
C ALA A 319 19.51 8.49 8.77
N LEU A 320 19.49 9.48 7.88
CA LEU A 320 19.17 9.30 6.45
C LEU A 320 20.15 8.38 5.75
N GLY A 321 21.42 8.39 6.14
CA GLY A 321 22.46 7.49 5.62
C GLY A 321 22.18 6.01 5.87
N LEU A 322 21.32 5.67 6.84
CA LEU A 322 20.92 4.29 7.15
C LEU A 322 19.92 3.72 6.11
N PHE A 323 19.19 4.56 5.38
CA PHE A 323 18.12 4.12 4.49
C PHE A 323 18.60 3.10 3.45
N LEU A 324 19.62 3.43 2.67
CA LEU A 324 20.06 2.56 1.58
C LEU A 324 20.66 1.22 2.06
N PRO A 325 21.53 1.18 3.08
CA PRO A 325 21.99 -0.09 3.65
C PRO A 325 20.83 -0.97 4.19
N LEU A 326 19.85 -0.38 4.90
CA LEU A 326 18.69 -1.11 5.41
C LEU A 326 17.81 -1.63 4.27
N TYR A 327 17.53 -0.79 3.28
CA TYR A 327 16.80 -1.21 2.08
C TYR A 327 17.49 -2.41 1.39
N GLN A 328 18.80 -2.32 1.16
CA GLN A 328 19.57 -3.39 0.52
C GLN A 328 19.52 -4.69 1.33
N ALA A 329 19.66 -4.60 2.64
CA ALA A 329 19.58 -5.77 3.51
C ALA A 329 18.21 -6.46 3.42
N HIS A 330 17.11 -5.70 3.55
CA HIS A 330 15.76 -6.24 3.44
C HIS A 330 15.44 -6.79 2.05
N TYR A 331 15.84 -6.06 1.00
CA TYR A 331 15.60 -6.46 -0.38
C TYR A 331 16.33 -7.76 -0.74
N LEU A 332 17.63 -7.86 -0.40
CA LEU A 332 18.41 -9.06 -0.67
C LEU A 332 17.91 -10.28 0.12
N ASP A 333 17.50 -10.09 1.38
CA ASP A 333 16.90 -11.18 2.15
C ASP A 333 15.62 -11.71 1.48
N LEU A 334 14.71 -10.81 1.09
CA LEU A 334 13.49 -11.18 0.39
C LEU A 334 13.78 -11.90 -0.93
N MET A 335 14.69 -11.39 -1.74
CA MET A 335 15.05 -11.98 -3.03
C MET A 335 15.74 -13.35 -2.89
N ARG A 336 16.60 -13.53 -1.86
CA ARG A 336 17.15 -14.86 -1.52
C ARG A 336 16.03 -15.85 -1.23
N ARG A 337 15.10 -15.50 -0.33
CA ARG A 337 13.97 -16.38 0.01
C ARG A 337 13.13 -16.72 -1.22
N ARG A 338 12.89 -15.74 -2.11
CA ARG A 338 12.19 -15.95 -3.38
C ARG A 338 12.92 -16.91 -4.32
N LEU A 339 14.26 -16.91 -4.31
CA LEU A 339 15.09 -17.87 -5.04
C LEU A 339 15.27 -19.22 -4.32
N GLY A 340 14.74 -19.38 -3.11
CA GLY A 340 14.86 -20.60 -2.31
C GLY A 340 16.19 -20.72 -1.56
N LEU A 341 16.93 -19.61 -1.43
CA LEU A 341 18.17 -19.52 -0.65
C LEU A 341 17.83 -19.25 0.83
N THR A 342 18.54 -19.92 1.73
CA THR A 342 18.39 -19.80 3.19
C THR A 342 19.62 -19.19 3.86
N THR A 343 20.74 -19.18 3.15
CA THR A 343 21.99 -18.57 3.60
C THR A 343 22.33 -17.35 2.77
N ALA A 344 23.15 -16.43 3.28
CA ALA A 344 23.61 -15.25 2.58
C ALA A 344 25.06 -15.45 2.11
N GLU A 345 25.32 -15.19 0.84
CA GLU A 345 26.67 -15.19 0.24
C GLU A 345 26.93 -13.87 -0.49
N GLU A 346 28.20 -13.50 -0.66
CA GLU A 346 28.61 -12.23 -1.29
C GLU A 346 28.11 -12.09 -2.72
N ASP A 347 28.08 -13.18 -3.48
CA ASP A 347 27.68 -13.21 -4.89
C ASP A 347 26.15 -13.21 -5.11
N ASP A 348 25.33 -13.26 -4.06
CA ASP A 348 23.87 -13.33 -4.19
C ASP A 348 23.31 -12.08 -4.87
N ALA A 349 23.89 -10.91 -4.60
CA ALA A 349 23.45 -9.66 -5.22
C ALA A 349 23.66 -9.68 -6.75
N ASP A 350 24.79 -10.19 -7.21
CA ASP A 350 25.11 -10.32 -8.64
C ASP A 350 24.23 -11.38 -9.30
N LEU A 351 23.97 -12.50 -8.62
CA LEU A 351 23.05 -13.54 -9.11
C LEU A 351 21.64 -12.98 -9.35
N ILE A 352 21.12 -12.18 -8.41
CA ILE A 352 19.81 -11.53 -8.49
C ILE A 352 19.81 -10.49 -9.63
N ALA A 353 20.81 -9.62 -9.68
CA ALA A 353 20.91 -8.58 -10.69
C ALA A 353 20.94 -9.13 -12.12
N ARG A 354 21.71 -10.21 -12.36
CA ARG A 354 21.77 -10.89 -13.67
C ARG A 354 20.42 -11.50 -14.05
N LEU A 355 19.71 -12.13 -13.11
CA LEU A 355 18.36 -12.65 -13.38
C LEU A 355 17.43 -11.52 -13.82
N LEU A 356 17.36 -10.44 -13.06
CA LEU A 356 16.48 -9.31 -13.38
C LEU A 356 16.81 -8.68 -14.74
N GLN A 357 18.10 -8.59 -15.09
CA GLN A 357 18.51 -8.11 -16.40
C GLN A 357 18.03 -9.05 -17.55
N LEU A 358 18.11 -10.36 -17.35
CA LEU A 358 17.60 -11.34 -18.32
C LEU A 358 16.07 -11.26 -18.45
N MET A 359 15.36 -11.12 -17.32
CA MET A 359 13.90 -10.93 -17.30
C MET A 359 13.50 -9.64 -18.04
N GLN A 360 14.19 -8.54 -17.80
CA GLN A 360 13.98 -7.25 -18.49
C GLN A 360 14.12 -7.39 -19.99
N ASN A 361 15.17 -8.05 -20.46
CA ASN A 361 15.47 -8.19 -21.88
C ASN A 361 14.48 -9.14 -22.60
N SER A 362 13.79 -9.99 -21.84
CA SER A 362 12.93 -11.05 -22.39
C SER A 362 11.44 -10.82 -22.14
N GLY A 363 11.06 -9.82 -21.33
CA GLY A 363 9.67 -9.59 -20.93
C GLY A 363 9.07 -10.79 -20.19
N VAL A 364 9.82 -11.30 -19.19
CA VAL A 364 9.40 -12.45 -18.39
C VAL A 364 8.43 -12.00 -17.31
N ASP A 365 7.32 -12.73 -17.15
CA ASP A 365 6.37 -12.46 -16.06
C ASP A 365 7.03 -12.58 -14.70
N TYR A 366 7.03 -11.47 -13.96
CA TYR A 366 7.81 -11.34 -12.73
C TYR A 366 7.37 -12.31 -11.63
N SER A 367 6.09 -12.35 -11.34
CA SER A 367 5.57 -13.16 -10.24
C SER A 367 5.55 -14.65 -10.57
N LEU A 368 5.10 -15.00 -11.79
CA LEU A 368 5.01 -16.39 -12.22
C LEU A 368 6.37 -17.07 -12.33
N PHE A 369 7.41 -16.34 -12.74
CA PHE A 369 8.76 -16.89 -12.80
C PHE A 369 9.20 -17.46 -11.44
N PHE A 370 9.12 -16.68 -10.37
CA PHE A 370 9.55 -17.13 -9.05
C PHE A 370 8.65 -18.26 -8.49
N ARG A 371 7.35 -18.22 -8.79
CA ARG A 371 6.44 -19.31 -8.41
C ARG A 371 6.84 -20.61 -9.08
N ARG A 372 7.02 -20.60 -10.40
CA ARG A 372 7.40 -21.78 -11.22
C ARG A 372 8.81 -22.29 -10.89
N LEU A 373 9.74 -21.42 -10.49
CA LEU A 373 11.08 -21.81 -10.04
C LEU A 373 11.02 -22.69 -8.79
N GLY A 374 10.00 -22.55 -7.94
CA GLY A 374 9.77 -23.36 -6.74
C GLY A 374 9.08 -24.70 -6.96
N GLU A 375 8.43 -24.92 -8.11
CA GLU A 375 7.57 -26.11 -8.33
C GLU A 375 8.35 -27.43 -8.41
N LYS A 376 9.60 -27.40 -8.88
CA LYS A 376 10.42 -28.58 -9.16
C LYS A 376 11.81 -28.43 -8.55
N SER A 377 12.66 -29.47 -8.67
CA SER A 377 14.08 -29.31 -8.31
C SER A 377 14.73 -28.18 -9.11
N ALA A 378 15.79 -27.57 -8.60
CA ALA A 378 16.38 -26.41 -9.23
C ALA A 378 16.78 -26.69 -10.70
N GLU A 379 17.39 -27.86 -10.95
CA GLU A 379 17.84 -28.28 -12.29
C GLU A 379 16.66 -28.46 -13.25
N VAL A 380 15.56 -29.06 -12.80
CA VAL A 380 14.36 -29.27 -13.63
C VAL A 380 13.61 -27.95 -13.84
N ALA A 381 13.51 -27.11 -12.80
CA ALA A 381 12.82 -25.83 -12.89
C ALA A 381 13.50 -24.90 -13.91
N VAL A 382 14.83 -24.74 -13.87
CA VAL A 382 15.56 -23.88 -14.80
C VAL A 382 15.44 -24.40 -16.25
N SER A 383 15.42 -25.73 -16.43
CA SER A 383 15.21 -26.32 -17.78
C SER A 383 13.86 -25.94 -18.34
N HIS A 384 12.79 -25.93 -17.54
CA HIS A 384 11.43 -25.57 -17.98
C HIS A 384 11.22 -24.06 -18.16
N LEU A 385 12.02 -23.23 -17.49
CA LEU A 385 11.91 -21.78 -17.60
C LEU A 385 12.75 -21.19 -18.73
N ARG A 386 13.62 -21.99 -19.33
CA ARG A 386 14.57 -21.57 -20.36
C ARG A 386 13.89 -20.90 -21.57
N ASP A 387 12.77 -21.45 -22.00
CA ASP A 387 12.05 -20.97 -23.17
C ASP A 387 11.31 -19.65 -22.96
N ASP A 388 11.22 -19.19 -21.70
CA ASP A 388 10.68 -17.86 -21.37
C ASP A 388 11.70 -16.73 -21.69
N PHE A 389 12.96 -17.08 -22.01
CA PHE A 389 14.04 -16.11 -22.23
C PHE A 389 14.47 -16.03 -23.69
N VAL A 390 14.59 -14.81 -24.21
CA VAL A 390 15.10 -14.54 -25.55
C VAL A 390 16.61 -14.84 -25.62
N ASP A 391 17.37 -14.42 -24.61
CA ASP A 391 18.78 -14.77 -24.44
C ASP A 391 18.93 -16.10 -23.69
N MET A 392 18.69 -17.20 -24.41
CA MET A 392 18.80 -18.55 -23.86
C MET A 392 20.19 -18.89 -23.36
N LEU A 393 21.25 -18.38 -24.01
CA LEU A 393 22.65 -18.66 -23.58
C LEU A 393 22.98 -17.90 -22.30
N GLY A 394 22.56 -16.65 -22.20
CA GLY A 394 22.68 -15.87 -20.96
C GLY A 394 21.91 -16.51 -19.82
N PHE A 395 20.69 -17.01 -20.09
CA PHE A 395 19.92 -17.75 -19.10
C PHE A 395 20.58 -19.08 -18.69
N ASP A 396 21.14 -19.87 -19.63
CA ASP A 396 21.87 -21.09 -19.31
C ASP A 396 23.08 -20.82 -18.39
N ALA A 397 23.82 -19.74 -18.64
CA ALA A 397 24.93 -19.33 -17.79
C ALA A 397 24.47 -18.93 -16.37
N TRP A 398 23.35 -18.18 -16.27
CA TRP A 398 22.72 -17.86 -15.00
C TRP A 398 22.24 -19.11 -14.26
N ALA A 399 21.58 -20.03 -14.97
CA ALA A 399 21.05 -21.28 -14.43
C ALA A 399 22.15 -22.17 -13.84
N GLN A 400 23.31 -22.24 -14.49
CA GLN A 400 24.49 -22.93 -13.95
C GLN A 400 24.96 -22.30 -12.62
N THR A 401 25.04 -20.95 -12.57
CA THR A 401 25.42 -20.23 -11.35
C THR A 401 24.40 -20.46 -10.24
N TYR A 402 23.11 -20.37 -10.57
CA TYR A 402 22.00 -20.58 -9.62
C TYR A 402 21.99 -22.01 -9.06
N THR A 403 22.10 -23.03 -9.90
CA THR A 403 22.13 -24.43 -9.44
C THR A 403 23.37 -24.73 -8.59
N ALA A 404 24.54 -24.18 -8.94
CA ALA A 404 25.74 -24.26 -8.13
C ALA A 404 25.58 -23.56 -6.78
N ARG A 405 24.87 -22.43 -6.73
CA ARG A 405 24.54 -21.71 -5.50
C ARG A 405 23.58 -22.51 -4.62
N ILE A 406 22.51 -23.11 -5.20
CA ILE A 406 21.58 -23.99 -4.48
C ILE A 406 22.29 -25.22 -3.91
N ALA A 407 23.28 -25.78 -4.61
CA ALA A 407 24.04 -26.93 -4.13
C ALA A 407 24.90 -26.64 -2.87
N ARG A 408 25.13 -25.37 -2.54
CA ARG A 408 25.80 -24.94 -1.31
C ARG A 408 24.85 -24.71 -0.13
N GLU A 409 23.55 -24.68 -0.39
CA GLU A 409 22.56 -24.58 0.68
C GLU A 409 22.57 -25.84 1.56
N PRO A 410 22.19 -25.72 2.86
CA PRO A 410 21.98 -26.87 3.72
C PRO A 410 21.05 -27.89 3.05
N ALA A 411 21.39 -29.16 3.14
CA ALA A 411 20.64 -30.24 2.50
C ALA A 411 19.17 -30.20 2.96
N THR A 412 18.30 -29.94 2.00
CA THR A 412 16.84 -29.96 2.16
C THR A 412 16.25 -30.82 1.09
N ASN A 413 15.15 -31.51 1.40
CA ASN A 413 14.42 -32.23 0.36
C ASN A 413 13.64 -31.26 -0.55
N GLN A 414 13.24 -31.74 -1.72
CA GLN A 414 12.54 -30.94 -2.73
C GLN A 414 11.20 -30.36 -2.22
N ASP A 415 10.45 -31.13 -1.41
CA ASP A 415 9.15 -30.69 -0.90
C ASP A 415 9.30 -29.56 0.13
N GLU A 416 10.33 -29.60 0.97
CA GLU A 416 10.65 -28.50 1.90
C GLU A 416 11.06 -27.24 1.17
N ARG A 417 11.89 -27.36 0.12
CA ARG A 417 12.27 -26.22 -0.72
C ARG A 417 11.04 -25.62 -1.39
N ARG A 418 10.19 -26.44 -2.01
CA ARG A 418 8.94 -26.00 -2.64
C ARG A 418 8.06 -25.27 -1.63
N THR A 419 7.82 -25.84 -0.46
CA THR A 419 6.99 -25.24 0.60
C THR A 419 7.50 -23.86 0.99
N ARG A 420 8.83 -23.72 1.25
CA ARG A 420 9.43 -22.43 1.59
C ARG A 420 9.29 -21.40 0.46
N MET A 421 9.55 -21.81 -0.78
CA MET A 421 9.44 -20.91 -1.93
C MET A 421 7.99 -20.49 -2.20
N HIS A 422 7.03 -21.40 -2.08
CA HIS A 422 5.63 -21.10 -2.27
C HIS A 422 5.08 -20.20 -1.17
N ALA A 423 5.61 -20.25 0.05
CA ALA A 423 5.23 -19.35 1.15
C ALA A 423 5.66 -17.87 0.94
N VAL A 424 6.56 -17.60 -0.02
CA VAL A 424 7.06 -16.25 -0.30
C VAL A 424 6.89 -15.83 -1.77
N ASN A 425 6.48 -16.75 -2.65
CA ASN A 425 6.21 -16.46 -4.06
C ASN A 425 4.72 -16.66 -4.33
N PRO A 426 3.95 -15.55 -4.45
CA PRO A 426 2.51 -15.63 -4.60
C PRO A 426 2.13 -16.29 -5.94
N LEU A 427 1.05 -17.06 -5.92
CA LEU A 427 0.38 -17.56 -7.12
C LEU A 427 -0.58 -16.52 -7.68
N TYR A 428 -1.21 -15.74 -6.79
CA TYR A 428 -2.18 -14.71 -7.14
C TYR A 428 -1.65 -13.32 -6.77
N ILE A 429 -1.69 -12.40 -7.71
CA ILE A 429 -1.41 -10.96 -7.50
C ILE A 429 -2.54 -10.14 -8.11
N LEU A 430 -2.74 -8.92 -7.64
CA LEU A 430 -3.73 -8.00 -8.18
C LEU A 430 -3.26 -7.42 -9.53
N ARG A 431 -3.47 -8.16 -10.61
CA ARG A 431 -3.19 -7.69 -11.97
C ARG A 431 -4.24 -6.67 -12.40
N ASN A 432 -3.83 -5.68 -13.16
CA ASN A 432 -4.73 -4.61 -13.61
C ASN A 432 -5.94 -5.13 -14.39
N TYR A 433 -5.77 -6.13 -15.25
CA TYR A 433 -6.88 -6.69 -16.02
C TYR A 433 -7.93 -7.42 -15.15
N LEU A 434 -7.50 -8.04 -14.03
CA LEU A 434 -8.42 -8.65 -13.07
C LEU A 434 -9.26 -7.59 -12.35
N ALA A 435 -8.61 -6.51 -11.90
CA ALA A 435 -9.32 -5.38 -11.31
C ALA A 435 -10.30 -4.75 -12.31
N GLN A 436 -9.91 -4.61 -13.60
CA GLN A 436 -10.75 -4.04 -14.64
C GLN A 436 -12.01 -4.90 -14.88
N ARG A 437 -11.87 -6.21 -14.98
CA ARG A 437 -13.02 -7.13 -15.09
C ARG A 437 -13.98 -7.02 -13.91
N ALA A 438 -13.46 -6.96 -12.70
CA ALA A 438 -14.26 -6.80 -11.49
C ALA A 438 -15.00 -5.45 -11.48
N ILE A 439 -14.35 -4.38 -11.95
CA ILE A 439 -14.94 -3.04 -12.08
C ILE A 439 -16.06 -3.05 -13.13
N GLU A 440 -15.85 -3.62 -14.30
CA GLU A 440 -16.86 -3.69 -15.39
C GLU A 440 -18.13 -4.42 -14.94
N ALA A 441 -17.98 -5.53 -14.20
CA ALA A 441 -19.11 -6.23 -13.59
C ALA A 441 -19.84 -5.35 -12.54
N ALA A 442 -19.06 -4.68 -11.67
CA ALA A 442 -19.61 -3.81 -10.63
C ALA A 442 -20.37 -2.60 -11.20
N GLU A 443 -19.91 -2.04 -12.32
CA GLU A 443 -20.62 -0.96 -13.02
C GLU A 443 -21.97 -1.42 -13.58
N GLN A 444 -22.15 -2.71 -13.83
CA GLN A 444 -23.44 -3.31 -14.20
C GLN A 444 -24.29 -3.71 -12.98
N GLY A 445 -23.77 -3.48 -11.75
CA GLY A 445 -24.42 -3.84 -10.49
C GLY A 445 -24.16 -5.26 -10.00
N ASP A 446 -23.25 -5.99 -10.66
CA ASP A 446 -22.78 -7.32 -10.21
C ASP A 446 -21.47 -7.18 -9.45
N TYR A 447 -21.52 -7.36 -8.12
CA TYR A 447 -20.37 -7.27 -7.22
C TYR A 447 -19.72 -8.61 -6.93
N SER A 448 -20.20 -9.70 -7.55
CA SER A 448 -19.71 -11.05 -7.31
C SER A 448 -18.23 -11.21 -7.67
N GLU A 449 -17.79 -10.62 -8.79
CA GLU A 449 -16.39 -10.68 -9.23
C GLU A 449 -15.44 -9.91 -8.29
N VAL A 450 -15.86 -8.76 -7.76
CA VAL A 450 -15.08 -8.00 -6.75
C VAL A 450 -14.88 -8.86 -5.50
N ARG A 451 -15.95 -9.48 -5.00
CA ARG A 451 -15.92 -10.35 -3.80
C ARG A 451 -15.08 -11.61 -4.04
N GLN A 452 -15.21 -12.21 -5.22
CA GLN A 452 -14.42 -13.40 -5.58
C GLN A 452 -12.94 -13.06 -5.69
N LEU A 453 -12.58 -11.98 -6.37
CA LEU A 453 -11.20 -11.53 -6.53
C LEU A 453 -10.59 -11.18 -5.16
N HIS A 454 -11.32 -10.50 -4.28
CA HIS A 454 -10.90 -10.24 -2.91
C HIS A 454 -10.58 -11.54 -2.17
N LYS A 455 -11.49 -12.53 -2.22
CA LYS A 455 -11.28 -13.83 -1.56
C LYS A 455 -10.01 -14.53 -2.07
N VAL A 456 -9.78 -14.51 -3.38
CA VAL A 456 -8.56 -15.10 -3.98
C VAL A 456 -7.30 -14.39 -3.49
N LEU A 457 -7.31 -13.06 -3.48
CA LEU A 457 -6.16 -12.24 -3.09
C LEU A 457 -5.83 -12.29 -1.60
N CYS A 458 -6.79 -12.65 -0.74
CA CYS A 458 -6.55 -12.86 0.69
C CYS A 458 -5.71 -14.11 1.00
N ASN A 459 -5.57 -15.06 0.05
CA ASN A 459 -4.77 -16.27 0.20
C ASN A 459 -3.81 -16.43 -1.00
N PRO A 460 -2.86 -15.47 -1.20
CA PRO A 460 -2.14 -15.36 -2.46
C PRO A 460 -1.12 -16.47 -2.69
N PHE A 461 -0.72 -17.22 -1.66
CA PHE A 461 0.31 -18.24 -1.71
C PHE A 461 -0.23 -19.66 -1.90
N GLU A 462 -1.50 -19.89 -1.62
CA GLU A 462 -2.13 -21.19 -1.65
C GLU A 462 -2.84 -21.45 -2.98
N GLU A 463 -2.78 -22.69 -3.47
CA GLU A 463 -3.59 -23.11 -4.61
C GLU A 463 -5.06 -23.19 -4.20
N GLN A 464 -5.94 -22.53 -4.96
CA GLN A 464 -7.37 -22.46 -4.69
C GLN A 464 -8.13 -23.15 -5.84
N PRO A 465 -8.76 -24.32 -5.59
CA PRO A 465 -9.45 -25.06 -6.62
C PRO A 465 -10.53 -24.23 -7.34
N GLY A 466 -10.49 -24.23 -8.68
CA GLY A 466 -11.40 -23.44 -9.53
C GLY A 466 -10.98 -21.99 -9.73
N MET A 467 -9.83 -21.54 -9.16
CA MET A 467 -9.33 -20.18 -9.27
C MET A 467 -8.11 -20.07 -10.20
N GLU A 468 -7.82 -21.08 -11.00
CA GLU A 468 -6.66 -21.15 -11.87
C GLU A 468 -6.61 -20.00 -12.90
N SER A 469 -7.78 -19.48 -13.29
CA SER A 469 -7.87 -18.35 -14.22
C SER A 469 -7.33 -17.04 -13.65
N TYR A 470 -7.31 -16.86 -12.31
CA TYR A 470 -6.76 -15.69 -11.65
C TYR A 470 -5.22 -15.72 -11.55
N ALA A 471 -4.61 -16.88 -11.78
CA ALA A 471 -3.16 -17.07 -11.80
C ALA A 471 -2.53 -16.94 -13.20
N GLN A 472 -3.32 -16.63 -14.22
CA GLN A 472 -2.85 -16.56 -15.60
C GLN A 472 -2.13 -15.25 -15.91
N ARG A 473 -1.26 -15.28 -16.94
CA ARG A 473 -0.74 -14.05 -17.56
C ARG A 473 -1.90 -13.20 -18.10
N PRO A 474 -1.74 -11.87 -18.12
CA PRO A 474 -2.78 -11.02 -18.71
C PRO A 474 -2.97 -11.34 -20.20
N PRO A 475 -4.21 -11.27 -20.69
CA PRO A 475 -4.48 -11.30 -22.14
C PRO A 475 -3.88 -10.03 -22.79
N ASP A 476 -3.70 -10.06 -24.12
CA ASP A 476 -3.06 -8.94 -24.84
C ASP A 476 -3.71 -7.59 -24.56
N TRP A 477 -5.03 -7.50 -24.48
CA TRP A 477 -5.74 -6.26 -24.14
C TRP A 477 -5.45 -5.78 -22.72
N GLY A 478 -5.16 -6.70 -21.77
CA GLY A 478 -4.92 -6.38 -20.38
C GLY A 478 -3.52 -5.80 -20.10
N LYS A 479 -2.56 -5.98 -21.01
CA LYS A 479 -1.20 -5.46 -20.88
C LYS A 479 -1.07 -3.95 -21.12
N HIS A 480 -2.06 -3.33 -21.77
CA HIS A 480 -2.03 -1.93 -22.20
C HIS A 480 -3.08 -1.07 -21.54
N LEU A 481 -3.54 -1.46 -20.34
CA LEU A 481 -4.50 -0.69 -19.57
C LEU A 481 -3.85 0.58 -19.02
N GLU A 482 -4.35 1.73 -19.46
CA GLU A 482 -3.94 3.02 -18.93
C GLU A 482 -4.71 3.33 -17.65
N ILE A 483 -3.98 3.69 -16.60
CA ILE A 483 -4.54 4.04 -15.29
C ILE A 483 -4.15 5.47 -14.98
N SER A 484 -5.15 6.33 -14.80
CA SER A 484 -4.95 7.74 -14.49
C SER A 484 -5.31 8.05 -13.03
N CYS A 485 -4.82 9.20 -12.55
CA CYS A 485 -5.19 9.79 -11.26
C CYS A 485 -6.58 10.47 -11.28
N SER A 486 -7.37 10.31 -12.32
CA SER A 486 -8.65 11.03 -12.55
C SER A 486 -9.82 10.62 -11.64
N SER A 487 -9.53 9.87 -10.57
CA SER A 487 -10.54 9.40 -9.60
C SER A 487 -10.68 10.34 -8.41
#